data_197d936b6c03ddd9564403fc6f14d1fc
#
_entry.id   197d936b6c03ddd9564403fc6f14d1fc
#
_cell.length_a   1.000
_cell.length_b   1.000
_cell.length_c   1.000
_cell.angle_alpha   90.00
_cell.angle_beta   90.00
_cell.angle_gamma   90.00
#
_symmetry.space_group_name_H-M   'P 1'
#
loop_
_entity.id
_entity.type
_entity.pdbx_description
1 polymer ?
#
loop_
_entity_poly.entity_id
_entity_poly.type
_entity_poly.pdbx_seq_one_letter_code
_entity_poly.pdbx_strand_id
1 'polypeptide(L)'
;MQKTHLCRVYLTQMLFVGVMIGLMMFISACGGDDYTQQQASQNKAQLDHLLQQARDIGVPLSLLQPVLQQEQQLSYSNGIGLNTQSNTDHYHYLATHYNQLTAQVRNIITSSTQRFQSQAQTDMQNFQLALSQVGSWGHYANIRTFSEQFSHDQLLLSAAQYPKDYAVISTNAHLSTQALDQIEPTFQQLTTFKNTITQLQAASLDVTAMQVQYQADMQAYNSAFTQLDFLNLGSLIDAQYQEAVVSSIQALPYVGAAKLSELQTQINALQGYGIDTSNFQKHLVADQAAIKQASSVSDYLKVATQINADLASIQISLLQAEATQTINRLDQSAKSWGQAHLFHDSFDNNNYIFTAGYTLDGMGSLLNEELGAASSLGDYQAVIDEENNDLYNLQLLEADYNDTTPYNQVHATDLQLLDHYNLTHSQVLVVSLVEQALRVYQDGNLVAAFHVTTGRVELPSLPGIWSVVNRQAPTIFKSDDPPDSPFWYPPTPINYAIEYHDGGYYVHDAWWRQNFGPSTQFPHYDTGGDETYAGNGSHGCINMQEDQAAWVYNHTDWNTVIAVY
;
A
#
# COMPACT_ATOMS: atom_id res chain seq x y z
N MET A 1 15.82 -19.23 -39.16
CA MET A 1 16.80 -19.80 -38.22
C MET A 1 16.54 -19.23 -36.83
N GLN A 2 15.42 -19.58 -36.18
CA GLN A 2 15.07 -19.12 -34.83
C GLN A 2 14.03 -20.07 -34.24
N LYS A 3 14.36 -21.35 -34.02
CA LYS A 3 13.49 -22.35 -33.38
C LYS A 3 14.23 -23.40 -32.53
N THR A 4 15.50 -23.16 -32.15
CA THR A 4 16.32 -24.16 -31.44
C THR A 4 16.79 -23.74 -30.04
N HIS A 5 16.36 -22.60 -29.48
CA HIS A 5 16.80 -22.16 -28.13
C HIS A 5 15.78 -22.39 -27.01
N LEU A 6 14.50 -22.60 -27.29
CA LEU A 6 13.47 -22.83 -26.24
C LEU A 6 13.43 -24.27 -25.67
N CYS A 7 14.05 -25.25 -26.34
CA CYS A 7 13.97 -26.65 -25.90
C CYS A 7 15.07 -27.05 -24.91
N ARG A 8 16.08 -26.21 -24.65
CA ARG A 8 17.21 -26.53 -23.75
C ARG A 8 16.98 -26.11 -22.29
N VAL A 9 16.07 -25.21 -22.03
CA VAL A 9 15.81 -24.70 -20.66
C VAL A 9 14.86 -25.65 -19.90
N TYR A 10 13.92 -26.30 -20.59
CA TYR A 10 12.99 -27.25 -19.95
C TYR A 10 13.61 -28.61 -19.60
N LEU A 11 14.69 -29.01 -20.23
CA LEU A 11 15.34 -30.32 -19.93
C LEU A 11 16.27 -30.28 -18.71
N THR A 12 16.75 -29.10 -18.32
CA THR A 12 17.61 -28.95 -17.12
C THR A 12 16.81 -28.86 -15.82
N GLN A 13 15.56 -28.43 -15.84
CA GLN A 13 14.69 -28.39 -14.66
C GLN A 13 14.08 -29.76 -14.32
N MET A 14 13.84 -30.64 -15.29
CA MET A 14 13.36 -32.00 -15.00
C MET A 14 14.45 -32.96 -14.53
N LEU A 15 15.74 -32.71 -14.76
CA LEU A 15 16.83 -33.56 -14.28
C LEU A 15 17.21 -33.33 -12.81
N PHE A 16 16.86 -32.17 -12.23
CA PHE A 16 17.13 -31.88 -10.80
C PHE A 16 16.08 -32.49 -9.86
N VAL A 17 14.85 -32.71 -10.32
CA VAL A 17 13.78 -33.35 -9.52
C VAL A 17 13.94 -34.88 -9.51
N GLY A 18 14.54 -35.48 -10.54
CA GLY A 18 14.70 -36.93 -10.65
C GLY A 18 15.84 -37.51 -9.81
N VAL A 19 16.83 -36.70 -9.38
CA VAL A 19 17.98 -37.18 -8.60
C VAL A 19 17.73 -37.21 -7.07
N MET A 20 16.73 -36.43 -6.59
CA MET A 20 16.37 -36.41 -5.16
C MET A 20 15.44 -37.57 -4.74
N ILE A 21 14.79 -38.29 -5.65
CA ILE A 21 13.91 -39.43 -5.33
C ILE A 21 14.68 -40.77 -5.29
N GLY A 22 15.91 -40.82 -5.83
CA GLY A 22 16.69 -42.03 -5.97
C GLY A 22 17.57 -42.43 -4.75
N LEU A 23 17.64 -41.61 -3.69
CA LEU A 23 18.53 -41.87 -2.53
C LEU A 23 17.80 -42.32 -1.24
N MET A 24 16.51 -42.67 -1.34
CA MET A 24 15.70 -43.07 -0.18
C MET A 24 15.44 -44.57 -0.03
N MET A 25 16.25 -45.45 -0.61
CA MET A 25 16.13 -46.88 -0.30
C MET A 25 17.51 -47.49 -0.14
N PHE A 26 18.07 -47.39 1.04
CA PHE A 26 18.94 -48.36 1.71
C PHE A 26 19.39 -47.72 3.04
N ILE A 27 18.82 -48.15 4.12
CA ILE A 27 19.43 -48.50 5.41
C ILE A 27 18.29 -48.92 6.33
N SER A 28 18.07 -50.22 6.41
CA SER A 28 17.34 -50.83 7.52
C SER A 28 18.39 -51.38 8.51
N ALA A 29 18.11 -51.09 9.78
CA ALA A 29 18.72 -51.68 10.96
C ALA A 29 20.06 -51.10 11.43
N CYS A 30 19.96 -50.06 12.32
CA CYS A 30 20.70 -49.98 13.59
C CYS A 30 20.32 -48.70 14.33
N GLY A 31 19.83 -48.81 15.58
CA GLY A 31 19.78 -47.73 16.58
C GLY A 31 18.78 -46.58 16.33
N GLY A 32 17.72 -46.52 17.12
CA GLY A 32 16.72 -45.41 17.05
C GLY A 32 17.32 -44.01 17.24
N ASP A 33 18.44 -43.88 17.92
CA ASP A 33 19.13 -42.61 18.21
C ASP A 33 19.80 -42.02 16.97
N ASP A 34 20.47 -42.85 16.14
CA ASP A 34 21.12 -42.38 14.91
C ASP A 34 20.12 -41.86 13.89
N TYR A 35 18.93 -42.46 13.80
CA TYR A 35 17.89 -42.05 12.85
C TYR A 35 17.28 -40.66 13.21
N THR A 36 16.94 -40.45 14.49
CA THR A 36 16.35 -39.17 14.94
C THR A 36 17.36 -38.03 14.88
N GLN A 37 18.63 -38.28 15.21
CA GLN A 37 19.70 -37.30 15.05
C GLN A 37 19.91 -36.92 13.57
N GLN A 38 19.93 -37.93 12.69
CA GLN A 38 20.03 -37.70 11.25
C GLN A 38 18.86 -36.88 10.71
N GLN A 39 17.62 -37.15 11.17
CA GLN A 39 16.43 -36.40 10.79
C GLN A 39 16.49 -34.95 11.26
N ALA A 40 16.91 -34.69 12.51
CA ALA A 40 17.09 -33.34 13.03
C ALA A 40 18.13 -32.55 12.20
N SER A 41 19.26 -33.21 11.87
CA SER A 41 20.30 -32.60 11.04
C SER A 41 19.82 -32.29 9.61
N GLN A 42 19.05 -33.20 9.01
CA GLN A 42 18.47 -32.97 7.68
C GLN A 42 17.44 -31.81 7.69
N ASN A 43 16.57 -31.77 8.70
CA ASN A 43 15.58 -30.70 8.82
C ASN A 43 16.25 -29.34 9.05
N LYS A 44 17.33 -29.30 9.85
CA LYS A 44 18.14 -28.09 10.01
C LYS A 44 18.75 -27.64 8.69
N ALA A 45 19.40 -28.53 7.97
CA ALA A 45 19.99 -28.22 6.67
C ALA A 45 18.95 -27.72 5.65
N GLN A 46 17.74 -28.28 5.70
CA GLN A 46 16.62 -27.81 4.87
C GLN A 46 16.16 -26.40 5.26
N LEU A 47 16.08 -26.09 6.57
CA LEU A 47 15.78 -24.75 7.07
C LEU A 47 16.83 -23.74 6.62
N ASP A 48 18.14 -24.07 6.83
CA ASP A 48 19.26 -23.20 6.44
C ASP A 48 19.23 -22.89 4.94
N HIS A 49 18.99 -23.91 4.12
CA HIS A 49 18.86 -23.74 2.67
C HIS A 49 17.68 -22.85 2.29
N LEU A 50 16.53 -23.05 2.93
CA LEU A 50 15.33 -22.25 2.64
C LEU A 50 15.48 -20.79 3.11
N LEU A 51 16.12 -20.55 4.25
CA LEU A 51 16.46 -19.20 4.72
C LEU A 51 17.40 -18.49 3.74
N GLN A 52 18.39 -19.19 3.19
CA GLN A 52 19.26 -18.63 2.17
C GLN A 52 18.46 -18.32 0.89
N GLN A 53 17.64 -19.26 0.43
CA GLN A 53 16.75 -19.04 -0.72
C GLN A 53 15.84 -17.82 -0.52
N ALA A 54 15.24 -17.67 0.67
CA ALA A 54 14.38 -16.52 0.99
C ALA A 54 15.14 -15.18 0.83
N ARG A 55 16.38 -15.11 1.28
CA ARG A 55 17.24 -13.93 1.10
C ARG A 55 17.54 -13.66 -0.38
N ASP A 56 17.89 -14.71 -1.12
CA ASP A 56 18.29 -14.59 -2.53
C ASP A 56 17.15 -14.12 -3.44
N ILE A 57 15.91 -14.45 -3.09
CA ILE A 57 14.72 -13.97 -3.80
C ILE A 57 14.20 -12.62 -3.31
N GLY A 58 14.84 -12.01 -2.29
CA GLY A 58 14.55 -10.66 -1.84
C GLY A 58 13.51 -10.55 -0.72
N VAL A 59 13.29 -11.63 0.07
CA VAL A 59 12.48 -11.51 1.30
C VAL A 59 13.20 -10.61 2.31
N PRO A 60 12.53 -9.60 2.87
CA PRO A 60 13.12 -8.70 3.86
C PRO A 60 13.67 -9.43 5.08
N LEU A 61 14.88 -9.07 5.51
CA LEU A 61 15.52 -9.69 6.68
C LEU A 61 14.69 -9.51 7.96
N SER A 62 13.99 -8.41 8.11
CA SER A 62 13.09 -8.12 9.23
C SER A 62 12.01 -9.19 9.41
N LEU A 63 11.47 -9.73 8.32
CA LEU A 63 10.47 -10.81 8.35
C LEU A 63 11.08 -12.16 8.72
N LEU A 64 12.35 -12.39 8.43
CA LEU A 64 13.07 -13.62 8.77
C LEU A 64 13.64 -13.59 10.19
N GLN A 65 13.74 -12.43 10.82
CA GLN A 65 14.36 -12.23 12.12
C GLN A 65 13.76 -13.10 13.24
N PRO A 66 12.42 -13.26 13.37
CA PRO A 66 11.82 -14.12 14.38
C PRO A 66 12.23 -15.59 14.24
N VAL A 67 12.30 -16.08 12.99
CA VAL A 67 12.73 -17.46 12.71
C VAL A 67 14.21 -17.66 13.05
N LEU A 68 15.06 -16.70 12.68
CA LEU A 68 16.49 -16.74 12.99
C LEU A 68 16.75 -16.73 14.50
N GLN A 69 15.99 -15.97 15.27
CA GLN A 69 16.10 -15.96 16.73
C GLN A 69 15.66 -17.29 17.34
N GLN A 70 14.57 -17.89 16.86
CA GLN A 70 14.11 -19.21 17.32
C GLN A 70 15.11 -20.32 16.96
N GLU A 71 15.66 -20.31 15.75
CA GLU A 71 16.71 -21.24 15.32
C GLU A 71 17.94 -21.13 16.23
N GLN A 72 18.37 -19.92 16.55
CA GLN A 72 19.49 -19.69 17.45
C GLN A 72 19.22 -20.25 18.86
N GLN A 73 18.02 -20.08 19.40
CA GLN A 73 17.62 -20.64 20.69
C GLN A 73 17.66 -22.16 20.69
N LEU A 74 17.20 -22.82 19.62
CA LEU A 74 17.28 -24.28 19.46
C LEU A 74 18.74 -24.76 19.40
N SER A 75 19.63 -24.00 18.77
CA SER A 75 21.05 -24.32 18.66
C SER A 75 21.78 -24.25 20.02
N TYR A 76 21.38 -23.33 20.90
CA TYR A 76 21.95 -23.23 22.27
C TYR A 76 21.50 -24.38 23.19
N SER A 77 20.38 -25.03 22.94
CA SER A 77 19.90 -26.17 23.77
C SER A 77 20.68 -27.45 23.55
N ASN A 78 21.58 -27.51 22.58
CA ASN A 78 22.38 -28.69 22.23
C ASN A 78 23.53 -29.05 23.22
N GLY A 79 23.69 -28.30 24.32
CA GLY A 79 24.88 -28.39 25.20
C GLY A 79 24.74 -29.21 26.48
N ILE A 80 23.60 -29.86 26.77
CA ILE A 80 23.39 -30.57 28.04
C ILE A 80 23.38 -32.08 27.79
N GLY A 81 24.43 -32.76 28.21
CA GLY A 81 24.58 -34.22 28.12
C GLY A 81 23.56 -34.97 28.97
N LEU A 82 22.75 -35.80 28.33
CA LEU A 82 21.68 -36.59 28.91
C LEU A 82 21.79 -38.04 28.44
N ASN A 83 21.19 -39.00 29.19
CA ASN A 83 21.21 -40.45 28.88
C ASN A 83 20.41 -40.74 27.58
N THR A 84 20.61 -41.92 26.98
CA THR A 84 20.17 -42.29 25.61
C THR A 84 18.68 -42.06 25.32
N GLN A 85 17.76 -42.35 26.25
CA GLN A 85 16.32 -42.07 26.10
C GLN A 85 16.04 -40.56 25.93
N SER A 86 16.72 -39.73 26.69
CA SER A 86 16.66 -38.31 26.68
C SER A 86 17.24 -37.71 25.38
N ASN A 87 18.19 -38.36 24.72
CA ASN A 87 18.77 -37.93 23.46
C ASN A 87 17.79 -38.13 22.29
N THR A 88 17.09 -39.27 22.24
CA THR A 88 16.08 -39.52 21.20
C THR A 88 14.92 -38.50 21.28
N ASP A 89 14.41 -38.24 22.48
CA ASP A 89 13.34 -37.26 22.71
C ASP A 89 13.82 -35.86 22.32
N HIS A 90 15.07 -35.52 22.64
CA HIS A 90 15.67 -34.23 22.28
C HIS A 90 15.81 -34.08 20.77
N TYR A 91 16.32 -35.05 20.04
CA TYR A 91 16.43 -34.97 18.58
C TYR A 91 15.08 -34.97 17.90
N HIS A 92 14.11 -35.68 18.43
CA HIS A 92 12.72 -35.62 17.95
C HIS A 92 12.13 -34.22 18.13
N TYR A 93 12.36 -33.60 19.29
CA TYR A 93 11.99 -32.21 19.55
C TYR A 93 12.64 -31.26 18.53
N LEU A 94 13.95 -31.34 18.32
CA LEU A 94 14.68 -30.52 17.35
C LEU A 94 14.15 -30.73 15.92
N ALA A 95 13.96 -31.97 15.49
CA ALA A 95 13.46 -32.29 14.15
C ALA A 95 12.07 -31.69 13.91
N THR A 96 11.20 -31.75 14.92
CA THR A 96 9.86 -31.17 14.85
C THR A 96 9.91 -29.65 14.74
N HIS A 97 10.72 -28.99 15.57
CA HIS A 97 10.82 -27.53 15.56
C HIS A 97 11.49 -26.99 14.29
N TYR A 98 12.54 -27.62 13.77
CA TYR A 98 13.12 -27.23 12.48
C TYR A 98 12.14 -27.40 11.32
N ASN A 99 11.27 -28.41 11.37
CA ASN A 99 10.18 -28.54 10.40
C ASN A 99 9.15 -27.42 10.53
N GLN A 100 8.77 -27.04 11.75
CA GLN A 100 7.86 -25.91 11.99
C GLN A 100 8.47 -24.59 11.48
N LEU A 101 9.74 -24.31 11.81
CA LEU A 101 10.44 -23.14 11.30
C LEU A 101 10.55 -23.14 9.77
N THR A 102 10.78 -24.30 9.16
CA THR A 102 10.80 -24.45 7.70
C THR A 102 9.43 -24.10 7.09
N ALA A 103 8.34 -24.52 7.73
CA ALA A 103 6.99 -24.14 7.30
C ALA A 103 6.75 -22.63 7.45
N GLN A 104 7.18 -22.03 8.57
CA GLN A 104 7.11 -20.59 8.78
C GLN A 104 7.87 -19.80 7.70
N VAL A 105 9.10 -20.22 7.36
CA VAL A 105 9.87 -19.57 6.28
C VAL A 105 9.15 -19.66 4.93
N ARG A 106 8.54 -20.81 4.60
CA ARG A 106 7.73 -20.93 3.37
C ARG A 106 6.57 -19.96 3.37
N ASN A 107 5.89 -19.83 4.50
CA ASN A 107 4.78 -18.90 4.65
C ASN A 107 5.26 -17.44 4.49
N ILE A 108 6.39 -17.08 5.13
CA ILE A 108 7.01 -15.75 4.99
C ILE A 108 7.38 -15.47 3.52
N ILE A 109 7.96 -16.43 2.81
CA ILE A 109 8.28 -16.29 1.38
C ILE A 109 7.00 -15.97 0.60
N THR A 110 5.95 -16.73 0.85
CA THR A 110 4.68 -16.59 0.14
C THR A 110 4.02 -15.25 0.42
N SER A 111 3.80 -14.91 1.70
CA SER A 111 3.17 -13.64 2.10
C SER A 111 3.99 -12.41 1.65
N SER A 112 5.34 -12.52 1.75
CA SER A 112 6.22 -11.46 1.25
C SER A 112 6.07 -11.27 -0.27
N THR A 113 6.06 -12.37 -1.03
CA THR A 113 5.91 -12.30 -2.50
C THR A 113 4.62 -11.58 -2.88
N GLN A 114 3.52 -11.89 -2.20
CA GLN A 114 2.24 -11.27 -2.47
C GLN A 114 2.17 -9.80 -2.09
N ARG A 115 2.69 -9.45 -0.89
CA ARG A 115 2.75 -8.06 -0.47
C ARG A 115 3.49 -7.22 -1.51
N PHE A 116 4.64 -7.69 -2.00
CA PHE A 116 5.39 -6.99 -3.04
C PHE A 116 4.65 -6.98 -4.38
N GLN A 117 3.92 -8.04 -4.71
CA GLN A 117 3.09 -8.09 -5.90
C GLN A 117 1.96 -7.06 -5.84
N SER A 118 1.19 -7.03 -4.74
CA SER A 118 0.11 -6.05 -4.55
C SER A 118 0.63 -4.62 -4.61
N GLN A 119 1.75 -4.33 -3.92
CA GLN A 119 2.38 -3.01 -3.98
C GLN A 119 2.77 -2.62 -5.41
N ALA A 120 3.42 -3.52 -6.15
CA ALA A 120 3.80 -3.23 -7.53
C ALA A 120 2.58 -2.99 -8.44
N GLN A 121 1.48 -3.68 -8.21
CA GLN A 121 0.23 -3.47 -8.93
C GLN A 121 -0.36 -2.08 -8.63
N THR A 122 -0.43 -1.70 -7.36
CA THR A 122 -0.90 -0.37 -6.93
C THR A 122 -0.03 0.73 -7.54
N ASP A 123 1.31 0.63 -7.43
CA ASP A 123 2.21 1.64 -7.98
C ASP A 123 2.09 1.75 -9.52
N MET A 124 1.86 0.64 -10.21
CA MET A 124 1.58 0.64 -11.66
C MET A 124 0.25 1.31 -12.01
N GLN A 125 -0.78 1.17 -11.16
CA GLN A 125 -2.06 1.88 -11.36
C GLN A 125 -1.88 3.39 -11.15
N ASN A 126 -1.18 3.81 -10.10
CA ASN A 126 -0.86 5.20 -9.84
C ASN A 126 -0.05 5.81 -11.00
N PHE A 127 0.92 5.07 -11.53
CA PHE A 127 1.66 5.48 -12.71
C PHE A 127 0.73 5.66 -13.94
N GLN A 128 -0.22 4.75 -14.15
CA GLN A 128 -1.20 4.87 -15.22
C GLN A 128 -2.10 6.10 -15.06
N LEU A 129 -2.56 6.37 -13.85
CA LEU A 129 -3.38 7.55 -13.53
C LEU A 129 -2.61 8.84 -13.78
N ALA A 130 -1.40 8.98 -13.24
CA ALA A 130 -0.55 10.14 -13.46
C ALA A 130 -0.26 10.37 -14.95
N LEU A 131 0.02 9.29 -15.70
CA LEU A 131 0.24 9.34 -17.13
C LEU A 131 -1.01 9.85 -17.89
N SER A 132 -2.20 9.43 -17.49
CA SER A 132 -3.46 9.88 -18.09
C SER A 132 -3.77 11.34 -17.76
N GLN A 133 -3.48 11.81 -16.56
CA GLN A 133 -3.64 13.20 -16.14
C GLN A 133 -2.75 14.12 -16.96
N VAL A 134 -1.45 13.83 -17.05
CA VAL A 134 -0.50 14.61 -17.86
C VAL A 134 -0.90 14.59 -19.33
N GLY A 135 -1.38 13.47 -19.85
CA GLY A 135 -1.93 13.37 -21.20
C GLY A 135 -3.10 14.31 -21.48
N SER A 136 -3.89 14.66 -20.45
CA SER A 136 -5.01 15.57 -20.57
C SER A 136 -4.61 17.05 -20.63
N TRP A 137 -3.42 17.42 -20.12
CA TRP A 137 -2.95 18.82 -20.03
C TRP A 137 -2.32 19.34 -21.33
N GLY A 138 -1.93 18.46 -22.25
CA GLY A 138 -1.39 18.87 -23.54
C GLY A 138 -0.32 17.92 -24.10
N HIS A 139 0.38 18.38 -25.14
CA HIS A 139 1.37 17.59 -25.84
C HIS A 139 2.77 17.83 -25.24
N TYR A 140 3.15 17.00 -24.27
CA TYR A 140 4.53 16.97 -23.74
C TYR A 140 5.32 15.90 -24.47
N ALA A 141 6.51 16.24 -24.97
CA ALA A 141 7.32 15.32 -25.75
C ALA A 141 7.81 14.09 -24.97
N ASN A 142 8.00 14.26 -23.66
CA ASN A 142 8.46 13.21 -22.75
C ASN A 142 7.38 12.21 -22.35
N ILE A 143 6.08 12.48 -22.52
CA ILE A 143 4.98 11.52 -22.24
C ILE A 143 5.20 10.19 -22.95
N ARG A 144 5.73 10.22 -24.16
CA ARG A 144 5.99 8.99 -24.91
C ARG A 144 6.99 8.09 -24.18
N THR A 145 8.04 8.63 -23.59
CA THR A 145 9.05 7.87 -22.85
C THR A 145 8.43 7.21 -21.60
N PHE A 146 7.59 7.95 -20.88
CA PHE A 146 6.85 7.38 -19.75
C PHE A 146 5.86 6.27 -20.18
N SER A 147 5.18 6.43 -21.31
CA SER A 147 4.29 5.40 -21.87
C SER A 147 5.06 4.13 -22.28
N GLU A 148 6.26 4.29 -22.84
CA GLU A 148 7.17 3.19 -23.17
C GLU A 148 7.66 2.48 -21.90
N GLN A 149 8.00 3.23 -20.84
CA GLN A 149 8.37 2.68 -19.52
C GLN A 149 7.21 1.93 -18.89
N PHE A 150 6.02 2.52 -18.84
CA PHE A 150 4.82 1.85 -18.34
C PHE A 150 4.58 0.50 -19.03
N SER A 151 4.65 0.48 -20.35
CA SER A 151 4.47 -0.75 -21.13
C SER A 151 5.56 -1.80 -20.84
N HIS A 152 6.80 -1.35 -20.60
CA HIS A 152 7.89 -2.22 -20.20
C HIS A 152 7.68 -2.82 -18.81
N ASP A 153 7.31 -2.00 -17.82
CA ASP A 153 7.08 -2.44 -16.45
C ASP A 153 5.85 -3.38 -16.37
N GLN A 154 4.83 -3.16 -17.20
CA GLN A 154 3.69 -4.07 -17.32
C GLN A 154 4.11 -5.46 -17.84
N LEU A 155 5.07 -5.52 -18.78
CA LEU A 155 5.64 -6.79 -19.23
C LEU A 155 6.46 -7.46 -18.12
N LEU A 156 7.25 -6.70 -17.37
CA LEU A 156 7.99 -7.21 -16.22
C LEU A 156 7.05 -7.76 -15.15
N LEU A 157 5.96 -7.05 -14.84
CA LEU A 157 4.95 -7.47 -13.86
C LEU A 157 4.32 -8.81 -14.23
N SER A 158 4.02 -9.02 -15.52
CA SER A 158 3.48 -10.29 -16.00
C SER A 158 4.46 -11.47 -15.90
N ALA A 159 5.76 -11.21 -15.79
CA ALA A 159 6.82 -12.22 -15.71
C ALA A 159 7.41 -12.37 -14.30
N ALA A 160 7.10 -11.47 -13.38
CA ALA A 160 7.63 -11.43 -12.02
C ALA A 160 7.17 -12.65 -11.20
N GLN A 161 8.08 -13.19 -10.38
CA GLN A 161 7.81 -14.37 -9.56
C GLN A 161 8.30 -14.22 -8.10
N TYR A 162 9.18 -13.26 -7.84
CA TYR A 162 9.88 -13.12 -6.55
C TYR A 162 9.73 -11.71 -5.99
N PRO A 163 9.80 -11.54 -4.66
CA PRO A 163 9.70 -10.23 -4.02
C PRO A 163 10.60 -9.18 -4.66
N LYS A 164 11.86 -9.52 -4.99
CA LYS A 164 12.79 -8.60 -5.64
C LYS A 164 12.35 -8.13 -7.03
N ASP A 165 11.65 -8.99 -7.78
CA ASP A 165 11.17 -8.65 -9.13
C ASP A 165 10.08 -7.58 -9.00
N TYR A 166 9.13 -7.79 -8.11
CA TYR A 166 8.05 -6.83 -7.80
C TYR A 166 8.59 -5.53 -7.21
N ALA A 167 9.59 -5.61 -6.30
CA ALA A 167 10.20 -4.41 -5.72
C ALA A 167 10.82 -3.48 -6.78
N VAL A 168 11.43 -4.02 -7.82
CA VAL A 168 11.98 -3.23 -8.93
C VAL A 168 10.87 -2.53 -9.70
N ILE A 169 9.77 -3.23 -10.00
CA ILE A 169 8.61 -2.69 -10.74
C ILE A 169 7.96 -1.57 -9.92
N SER A 170 7.68 -1.83 -8.64
CA SER A 170 7.14 -0.85 -7.70
C SER A 170 8.00 0.42 -7.66
N THR A 171 9.33 0.26 -7.50
CA THR A 171 10.26 1.39 -7.50
C THR A 171 10.21 2.17 -8.81
N ASN A 172 10.22 1.51 -9.97
CA ASN A 172 10.15 2.17 -11.27
C ASN A 172 8.86 2.96 -11.45
N ALA A 173 7.72 2.34 -11.13
CA ALA A 173 6.41 2.96 -11.25
C ALA A 173 6.28 4.18 -10.32
N HIS A 174 6.70 4.04 -9.06
CA HIS A 174 6.71 5.14 -8.09
C HIS A 174 7.60 6.31 -8.55
N LEU A 175 8.84 6.04 -8.97
CA LEU A 175 9.75 7.08 -9.48
C LEU A 175 9.20 7.76 -10.74
N SER A 176 8.55 7.01 -11.62
CA SER A 176 7.90 7.55 -12.82
C SER A 176 6.72 8.46 -12.47
N THR A 177 5.91 8.07 -11.49
CA THR A 177 4.81 8.89 -10.97
C THR A 177 5.35 10.21 -10.42
N GLN A 178 6.35 10.17 -9.53
CA GLN A 178 7.01 11.36 -8.99
C GLN A 178 7.57 12.28 -10.08
N ALA A 179 8.08 11.72 -11.17
CA ALA A 179 8.59 12.50 -12.30
C ALA A 179 7.45 13.16 -13.09
N LEU A 180 6.35 12.45 -13.32
CA LEU A 180 5.17 12.98 -14.01
C LEU A 180 4.57 14.18 -13.27
N ASP A 181 4.56 14.17 -11.94
CA ASP A 181 4.05 15.27 -11.11
C ASP A 181 4.87 16.55 -11.24
N GLN A 182 6.12 16.46 -11.73
CA GLN A 182 6.97 17.62 -11.97
C GLN A 182 6.79 18.25 -13.37
N ILE A 183 6.07 17.59 -14.27
CA ILE A 183 5.96 18.06 -15.68
C ILE A 183 5.31 19.45 -15.74
N GLU A 184 4.12 19.61 -15.17
CA GLU A 184 3.40 20.90 -15.25
C GLU A 184 4.08 22.00 -14.42
N PRO A 185 4.51 21.79 -13.17
CA PRO A 185 5.26 22.80 -12.42
C PRO A 185 6.50 23.31 -13.16
N THR A 186 7.29 22.41 -13.71
CA THR A 186 8.50 22.79 -14.47
C THR A 186 8.16 23.54 -15.76
N PHE A 187 7.08 23.14 -16.45
CA PHE A 187 6.62 23.87 -17.64
C PHE A 187 6.20 25.29 -17.30
N GLN A 188 5.54 25.52 -16.18
CA GLN A 188 5.17 26.85 -15.70
C GLN A 188 6.41 27.70 -15.37
N GLN A 189 7.44 27.11 -14.77
CA GLN A 189 8.72 27.80 -14.53
C GLN A 189 9.39 28.22 -15.84
N LEU A 190 9.46 27.33 -16.84
CA LEU A 190 9.99 27.63 -18.17
C LEU A 190 9.18 28.72 -18.87
N THR A 191 7.86 28.73 -18.73
CA THR A 191 6.97 29.76 -19.27
C THR A 191 7.26 31.12 -18.61
N THR A 192 7.41 31.16 -17.29
CA THR A 192 7.77 32.37 -16.53
C THR A 192 9.16 32.86 -16.93
N PHE A 193 10.13 31.96 -17.11
CA PHE A 193 11.47 32.30 -17.57
C PHE A 193 11.43 32.93 -18.97
N LYS A 194 10.70 32.35 -19.92
CA LYS A 194 10.50 32.91 -21.26
C LYS A 194 9.88 34.33 -21.21
N ASN A 195 8.86 34.51 -20.37
CA ASN A 195 8.21 35.82 -20.22
C ASN A 195 9.19 36.85 -19.64
N THR A 196 10.03 36.46 -18.68
CA THR A 196 11.07 37.33 -18.12
C THR A 196 12.10 37.74 -19.17
N ILE A 197 12.57 36.80 -20.01
CA ILE A 197 13.43 37.10 -21.14
C ILE A 197 12.80 38.16 -22.06
N THR A 198 11.52 38.00 -22.37
CA THR A 198 10.81 38.96 -23.24
C THR A 198 10.74 40.35 -22.61
N GLN A 199 10.50 40.45 -21.29
CA GLN A 199 10.43 41.72 -20.56
C GLN A 199 11.83 42.40 -20.50
N LEU A 200 12.89 41.63 -20.24
CA LEU A 200 14.28 42.13 -20.24
C LEU A 200 14.70 42.64 -21.62
N GLN A 201 14.31 41.92 -22.67
CA GLN A 201 14.55 42.36 -24.06
C GLN A 201 13.81 43.65 -24.38
N ALA A 202 12.53 43.78 -23.95
CA ALA A 202 11.75 45.03 -24.13
C ALA A 202 12.39 46.22 -23.38
N ALA A 203 13.09 45.94 -22.26
CA ALA A 203 13.86 46.94 -21.52
C ALA A 203 15.25 47.21 -22.12
N SER A 204 15.57 46.67 -23.31
CA SER A 204 16.85 46.82 -24.03
C SER A 204 18.06 46.24 -23.27
N LEU A 205 17.82 45.24 -22.43
CA LEU A 205 18.89 44.49 -21.78
C LEU A 205 19.37 43.33 -22.68
N ASP A 206 20.65 42.96 -22.57
CA ASP A 206 21.17 41.79 -23.29
C ASP A 206 20.61 40.49 -22.67
N VAL A 207 19.86 39.74 -23.47
CA VAL A 207 19.23 38.46 -23.07
C VAL A 207 19.78 37.27 -23.88
N THR A 208 20.86 37.48 -24.64
CA THR A 208 21.37 36.48 -25.56
C THR A 208 21.71 35.17 -24.85
N ALA A 209 22.39 35.21 -23.70
CA ALA A 209 22.71 34.03 -22.89
C ALA A 209 21.46 33.33 -22.39
N MET A 210 20.51 34.08 -21.86
CA MET A 210 19.23 33.54 -21.36
C MET A 210 18.38 32.89 -22.47
N GLN A 211 18.38 33.46 -23.67
CA GLN A 211 17.68 32.87 -24.82
C GLN A 211 18.27 31.53 -25.23
N VAL A 212 19.63 31.44 -25.27
CA VAL A 212 20.34 30.19 -25.56
C VAL A 212 20.04 29.16 -24.49
N GLN A 213 20.11 29.55 -23.22
CA GLN A 213 19.81 28.66 -22.10
C GLN A 213 18.36 28.18 -22.13
N TYR A 214 17.38 29.07 -22.38
CA TYR A 214 15.99 28.66 -22.51
C TYR A 214 15.77 27.57 -23.58
N GLN A 215 16.47 27.66 -24.72
CA GLN A 215 16.39 26.60 -25.74
C GLN A 215 16.99 25.28 -25.25
N ALA A 216 18.10 25.33 -24.51
CA ALA A 216 18.71 24.17 -23.91
C ALA A 216 17.80 23.56 -22.83
N ASP A 217 17.20 24.39 -21.98
CA ASP A 217 16.29 23.95 -20.92
C ASP A 217 15.00 23.31 -21.49
N MET A 218 14.43 23.88 -22.55
CA MET A 218 13.30 23.27 -23.27
C MET A 218 13.66 21.92 -23.88
N GLN A 219 14.90 21.77 -24.37
CA GLN A 219 15.38 20.50 -24.90
C GLN A 219 15.58 19.47 -23.78
N ALA A 220 16.17 19.89 -22.65
CA ALA A 220 16.32 19.07 -21.46
C ALA A 220 14.95 18.67 -20.88
N TYR A 221 14.01 19.61 -20.78
CA TYR A 221 12.62 19.34 -20.34
C TYR A 221 11.94 18.26 -21.20
N ASN A 222 12.06 18.36 -22.53
CA ASN A 222 11.47 17.39 -23.45
C ASN A 222 12.11 15.99 -23.38
N SER A 223 13.30 15.88 -22.79
CA SER A 223 14.02 14.61 -22.58
C SER A 223 14.06 14.18 -21.10
N ALA A 224 13.57 14.99 -20.18
CA ALA A 224 13.52 14.67 -18.75
C ALA A 224 12.66 13.44 -18.48
N PHE A 225 13.15 12.58 -17.59
CA PHE A 225 12.52 11.30 -17.28
C PHE A 225 12.49 10.99 -15.78
N THR A 226 13.29 11.68 -14.98
CA THR A 226 13.33 11.52 -13.53
C THR A 226 12.90 12.81 -12.84
N GLN A 227 12.38 12.69 -11.61
CA GLN A 227 12.08 13.86 -10.78
C GLN A 227 13.29 14.79 -10.68
N LEU A 228 14.49 14.23 -10.53
CA LEU A 228 15.74 15.01 -10.44
C LEU A 228 16.04 15.80 -11.71
N ASP A 229 15.72 15.28 -12.90
CA ASP A 229 15.88 16.01 -14.17
C ASP A 229 15.06 17.30 -14.15
N PHE A 230 13.80 17.23 -13.72
CA PHE A 230 12.92 18.40 -13.62
C PHE A 230 13.38 19.38 -12.54
N LEU A 231 13.79 18.90 -11.36
CA LEU A 231 14.30 19.74 -10.28
C LEU A 231 15.60 20.46 -10.68
N ASN A 232 16.46 19.80 -11.45
CA ASN A 232 17.68 20.41 -12.00
C ASN A 232 17.37 21.57 -12.95
N LEU A 233 16.31 21.46 -13.76
CA LEU A 233 15.88 22.56 -14.63
C LEU A 233 15.50 23.80 -13.84
N GLY A 234 14.75 23.66 -12.74
CA GLY A 234 14.44 24.75 -11.84
C GLY A 234 15.70 25.44 -11.30
N SER A 235 16.70 24.64 -10.91
CA SER A 235 17.99 25.15 -10.43
C SER A 235 18.78 25.89 -11.52
N LEU A 236 18.72 25.45 -12.77
CA LEU A 236 19.35 26.12 -13.92
C LEU A 236 18.69 27.46 -14.22
N ILE A 237 17.34 27.52 -14.18
CA ILE A 237 16.57 28.77 -14.33
C ILE A 237 16.97 29.77 -13.23
N ASP A 238 17.07 29.31 -11.98
CA ASP A 238 17.52 30.16 -10.87
C ASP A 238 18.95 30.69 -11.08
N ALA A 239 19.85 29.86 -11.55
CA ALA A 239 21.22 30.30 -11.91
C ALA A 239 21.23 31.37 -13.01
N GLN A 240 20.36 31.24 -14.02
CA GLN A 240 20.21 32.24 -15.09
C GLN A 240 19.65 33.57 -14.58
N TYR A 241 18.69 33.52 -13.63
CA TYR A 241 18.20 34.72 -12.96
C TYR A 241 19.33 35.42 -12.17
N GLN A 242 20.17 34.65 -11.46
CA GLN A 242 21.34 35.20 -10.77
C GLN A 242 22.33 35.83 -11.75
N GLU A 243 22.66 35.14 -12.82
CA GLU A 243 23.60 35.63 -13.85
C GLU A 243 23.10 36.92 -14.53
N ALA A 244 21.80 36.99 -14.82
CA ALA A 244 21.18 38.19 -15.37
C ALA A 244 21.38 39.41 -14.43
N VAL A 245 21.18 39.23 -13.12
CA VAL A 245 21.39 40.30 -12.13
C VAL A 245 22.89 40.61 -11.95
N VAL A 246 23.77 39.58 -12.01
CA VAL A 246 25.21 39.78 -11.96
C VAL A 246 25.71 40.61 -13.18
N SER A 247 25.20 40.26 -14.37
CA SER A 247 25.56 40.95 -15.62
C SER A 247 25.01 42.37 -15.69
N SER A 248 23.81 42.59 -15.16
CA SER A 248 23.21 43.91 -15.08
C SER A 248 22.24 43.99 -13.88
N ILE A 249 22.59 44.84 -12.93
CA ILE A 249 21.69 45.14 -11.80
C ILE A 249 20.33 45.68 -12.24
N GLN A 250 20.22 46.21 -13.46
CA GLN A 250 18.94 46.65 -14.04
C GLN A 250 17.98 45.48 -14.31
N ALA A 251 18.49 44.24 -14.39
CA ALA A 251 17.64 43.04 -14.52
C ALA A 251 16.92 42.68 -13.20
N LEU A 252 17.43 43.12 -12.06
CA LEU A 252 16.92 42.78 -10.73
C LEU A 252 15.41 42.98 -10.56
N PRO A 253 14.78 44.08 -10.99
CA PRO A 253 13.33 44.25 -10.86
C PRO A 253 12.53 43.19 -11.59
N TYR A 254 12.98 42.74 -12.77
CA TYR A 254 12.28 41.75 -13.59
C TYR A 254 12.45 40.34 -13.03
N VAL A 255 13.67 39.98 -12.68
CA VAL A 255 13.99 38.67 -12.10
C VAL A 255 13.37 38.54 -10.71
N GLY A 256 13.46 39.57 -9.88
CA GLY A 256 12.82 39.63 -8.58
C GLY A 256 11.28 39.49 -8.67
N ALA A 257 10.67 40.14 -9.67
CA ALA A 257 9.23 40.01 -9.92
C ALA A 257 8.85 38.58 -10.34
N ALA A 258 9.69 37.89 -11.12
CA ALA A 258 9.45 36.50 -11.52
C ALA A 258 9.44 35.57 -10.29
N LYS A 259 10.46 35.65 -9.42
CA LYS A 259 10.55 34.85 -8.18
C LYS A 259 9.40 35.14 -7.21
N LEU A 260 9.06 36.41 -7.03
CA LEU A 260 7.91 36.78 -6.19
C LEU A 260 6.58 36.30 -6.76
N SER A 261 6.42 36.27 -8.09
CA SER A 261 5.24 35.73 -8.74
C SER A 261 5.12 34.22 -8.53
N GLU A 262 6.23 33.48 -8.58
CA GLU A 262 6.27 32.06 -8.29
C GLU A 262 5.80 31.78 -6.84
N LEU A 263 6.39 32.47 -5.85
CA LEU A 263 6.00 32.34 -4.45
C LEU A 263 4.53 32.70 -4.23
N GLN A 264 4.04 33.79 -4.83
CA GLN A 264 2.62 34.19 -4.72
C GLN A 264 1.69 33.13 -5.29
N THR A 265 2.04 32.50 -6.41
CA THR A 265 1.24 31.45 -7.04
C THR A 265 1.10 30.24 -6.09
N GLN A 266 2.18 29.80 -5.47
CA GLN A 266 2.16 28.69 -4.52
C GLN A 266 1.41 29.04 -3.22
N ILE A 267 1.56 30.26 -2.71
CA ILE A 267 0.75 30.76 -1.57
C ILE A 267 -0.75 30.72 -1.91
N ASN A 268 -1.14 31.15 -3.11
CA ASN A 268 -2.54 31.12 -3.54
C ASN A 268 -3.07 29.70 -3.66
N ALA A 269 -2.27 28.76 -4.14
CA ALA A 269 -2.63 27.35 -4.19
C ALA A 269 -2.90 26.81 -2.76
N LEU A 270 -2.00 27.07 -1.82
CA LEU A 270 -2.17 26.67 -0.42
C LEU A 270 -3.40 27.30 0.24
N GLN A 271 -3.73 28.56 -0.11
CA GLN A 271 -4.98 29.20 0.33
C GLN A 271 -6.23 28.51 -0.21
N GLY A 272 -6.17 27.93 -1.41
CA GLY A 272 -7.25 27.15 -2.00
C GLY A 272 -7.67 25.96 -1.14
N TYR A 273 -6.75 25.40 -0.36
CA TYR A 273 -7.01 24.35 0.62
C TYR A 273 -7.49 24.88 1.99
N GLY A 274 -7.66 26.20 2.15
CA GLY A 274 -8.11 26.82 3.40
C GLY A 274 -7.01 26.89 4.49
N ILE A 275 -5.75 26.66 4.13
CA ILE A 275 -4.61 26.69 5.06
C ILE A 275 -4.22 28.14 5.38
N ASP A 276 -3.85 28.39 6.63
CA ASP A 276 -3.34 29.70 7.04
C ASP A 276 -1.98 30.00 6.40
N THR A 277 -1.98 30.91 5.44
CA THR A 277 -0.79 31.36 4.73
C THR A 277 -0.21 32.65 5.29
N SER A 278 -0.67 33.11 6.46
CA SER A 278 -0.28 34.41 7.04
C SER A 278 1.23 34.58 7.18
N ASN A 279 1.95 33.52 7.48
CA ASN A 279 3.40 33.53 7.61
C ASN A 279 4.10 33.73 6.26
N PHE A 280 3.68 32.94 5.25
CA PHE A 280 4.21 33.06 3.88
C PHE A 280 3.89 34.42 3.26
N GLN A 281 2.69 34.97 3.52
CA GLN A 281 2.33 36.31 3.07
C GLN A 281 3.20 37.40 3.71
N LYS A 282 3.55 37.27 5.00
CA LYS A 282 4.50 38.17 5.66
C LYS A 282 5.88 38.09 5.02
N HIS A 283 6.36 36.88 4.72
CA HIS A 283 7.62 36.66 4.02
C HIS A 283 7.55 37.29 2.63
N LEU A 284 6.53 37.02 1.84
CA LEU A 284 6.32 37.61 0.52
C LEU A 284 6.39 39.15 0.56
N VAL A 285 5.72 39.80 1.51
CA VAL A 285 5.75 41.26 1.67
C VAL A 285 7.15 41.75 2.04
N ALA A 286 7.85 41.02 2.93
CA ALA A 286 9.21 41.35 3.30
C ALA A 286 10.18 41.19 2.11
N ASP A 287 10.03 40.12 1.34
CA ASP A 287 10.83 39.82 0.15
C ASP A 287 10.57 40.85 -0.98
N GLN A 288 9.30 41.27 -1.18
CA GLN A 288 8.97 42.37 -2.08
C GLN A 288 9.69 43.66 -1.68
N ALA A 289 9.72 43.98 -0.40
CA ALA A 289 10.42 45.15 0.10
C ALA A 289 11.96 45.01 -0.07
N ALA A 290 12.49 43.84 0.20
CA ALA A 290 13.92 43.54 0.08
C ALA A 290 14.38 43.57 -1.38
N ILE A 291 13.62 43.00 -2.32
CA ILE A 291 13.90 43.09 -3.78
C ILE A 291 13.89 44.54 -4.25
N LYS A 292 12.91 45.32 -3.78
CA LYS A 292 12.82 46.76 -4.14
C LYS A 292 14.01 47.60 -3.60
N GLN A 293 14.58 47.20 -2.47
CA GLN A 293 15.72 47.88 -1.84
C GLN A 293 17.06 47.31 -2.29
N ALA A 294 17.06 46.12 -2.88
CA ALA A 294 18.29 45.47 -3.31
C ALA A 294 19.04 46.32 -4.35
N SER A 295 20.31 46.56 -4.09
CA SER A 295 21.19 47.35 -4.92
C SER A 295 22.47 46.59 -5.33
N SER A 296 22.59 45.35 -4.86
CA SER A 296 23.68 44.47 -5.14
C SER A 296 23.21 43.03 -5.43
N VAL A 297 24.04 42.26 -6.10
CA VAL A 297 23.85 40.82 -6.32
C VAL A 297 23.70 40.07 -4.98
N SER A 298 24.49 40.45 -3.99
CA SER A 298 24.44 39.83 -2.64
C SER A 298 23.10 40.02 -1.96
N ASP A 299 22.48 41.18 -2.17
CA ASP A 299 21.14 41.44 -1.60
C ASP A 299 20.09 40.56 -2.28
N TYR A 300 20.14 40.46 -3.62
CA TYR A 300 19.26 39.58 -4.37
C TYR A 300 19.41 38.10 -3.93
N LEU A 301 20.64 37.59 -3.84
CA LEU A 301 20.90 36.19 -3.46
C LEU A 301 20.31 35.82 -2.10
N LYS A 302 20.36 36.72 -1.12
CA LYS A 302 19.76 36.50 0.21
C LYS A 302 18.23 36.31 0.10
N VAL A 303 17.58 37.18 -0.68
CA VAL A 303 16.12 37.13 -0.85
C VAL A 303 15.74 35.88 -1.66
N ALA A 304 16.45 35.55 -2.73
CA ALA A 304 16.22 34.37 -3.53
C ALA A 304 16.33 33.07 -2.71
N THR A 305 17.34 32.99 -1.82
CA THR A 305 17.50 31.85 -0.90
C THR A 305 16.30 31.70 0.04
N GLN A 306 15.78 32.83 0.56
CA GLN A 306 14.60 32.80 1.44
C GLN A 306 13.35 32.35 0.68
N ILE A 307 13.11 32.90 -0.52
CA ILE A 307 11.99 32.52 -1.36
C ILE A 307 12.03 31.01 -1.70
N ASN A 308 13.20 30.48 -2.04
CA ASN A 308 13.33 29.05 -2.35
C ASN A 308 13.06 28.15 -1.13
N ALA A 309 13.45 28.59 0.08
CA ALA A 309 13.12 27.86 1.32
C ALA A 309 11.61 27.87 1.60
N ASP A 310 10.94 28.99 1.37
CA ASP A 310 9.49 29.11 1.51
C ASP A 310 8.75 28.24 0.46
N LEU A 311 9.20 28.22 -0.79
CA LEU A 311 8.63 27.38 -1.83
C LEU A 311 8.71 25.88 -1.48
N ALA A 312 9.85 25.41 -0.98
CA ALA A 312 10.02 24.03 -0.53
C ALA A 312 9.08 23.68 0.65
N SER A 313 8.92 24.60 1.60
CA SER A 313 8.00 24.42 2.73
C SER A 313 6.53 24.38 2.30
N ILE A 314 6.15 25.20 1.31
CA ILE A 314 4.78 25.24 0.76
C ILE A 314 4.45 23.94 0.05
N GLN A 315 5.36 23.35 -0.70
CA GLN A 315 5.13 22.09 -1.42
C GLN A 315 4.73 20.94 -0.46
N ILE A 316 5.44 20.79 0.66
CA ILE A 316 5.07 19.81 1.70
C ILE A 316 3.67 20.13 2.26
N SER A 317 3.40 21.41 2.56
CA SER A 317 2.11 21.83 3.11
C SER A 317 0.95 21.62 2.13
N LEU A 318 1.18 21.70 0.83
CA LEU A 318 0.17 21.42 -0.20
C LEU A 318 -0.24 19.94 -0.21
N LEU A 319 0.71 19.00 -0.25
CA LEU A 319 0.41 17.57 -0.20
C LEU A 319 -0.26 17.16 1.12
N GLN A 320 0.21 17.70 2.24
CA GLN A 320 -0.44 17.47 3.53
C GLN A 320 -1.89 17.99 3.55
N ALA A 321 -2.14 19.16 2.93
CA ALA A 321 -3.48 19.72 2.84
C ALA A 321 -4.38 18.89 1.90
N GLU A 322 -3.85 18.41 0.80
CA GLU A 322 -4.54 17.54 -0.14
C GLU A 322 -4.93 16.21 0.53
N ALA A 323 -3.99 15.50 1.17
CA ALA A 323 -4.27 14.29 1.94
C ALA A 323 -5.38 14.54 2.98
N THR A 324 -5.23 15.59 3.80
CA THR A 324 -6.25 15.96 4.79
C THR A 324 -7.62 16.20 4.16
N GLN A 325 -7.67 16.86 3.00
CA GLN A 325 -8.94 17.13 2.30
C GLN A 325 -9.56 15.84 1.77
N THR A 326 -8.76 14.91 1.26
CA THR A 326 -9.26 13.67 0.68
C THR A 326 -9.80 12.75 1.78
N ILE A 327 -9.12 12.61 2.95
CA ILE A 327 -9.66 11.91 4.14
C ILE A 327 -11.02 12.49 4.55
N ASN A 328 -11.13 13.82 4.62
CA ASN A 328 -12.41 14.47 4.95
C ASN A 328 -13.47 14.20 3.88
N ARG A 329 -13.10 14.12 2.60
CA ARG A 329 -14.02 13.80 1.50
C ARG A 329 -14.54 12.38 1.62
N LEU A 330 -13.68 11.39 1.94
CA LEU A 330 -14.07 10.02 2.19
C LEU A 330 -15.10 9.95 3.33
N ASP A 331 -14.78 10.53 4.48
CA ASP A 331 -15.66 10.57 5.67
C ASP A 331 -17.01 11.24 5.36
N GLN A 332 -16.99 12.40 4.69
CA GLN A 332 -18.21 13.11 4.31
C GLN A 332 -19.06 12.33 3.30
N SER A 333 -18.43 11.70 2.31
CA SER A 333 -19.12 10.85 1.34
C SER A 333 -19.78 9.68 2.02
N ALA A 334 -19.04 8.95 2.86
CA ALA A 334 -19.54 7.83 3.64
C ALA A 334 -20.72 8.23 4.55
N LYS A 335 -20.59 9.32 5.30
CA LYS A 335 -21.66 9.84 6.17
C LYS A 335 -22.86 10.31 5.39
N SER A 336 -22.67 11.06 4.30
CA SER A 336 -23.78 11.60 3.50
C SER A 336 -24.60 10.50 2.85
N TRP A 337 -23.93 9.52 2.24
CA TRP A 337 -24.59 8.38 1.64
C TRP A 337 -25.26 7.51 2.71
N GLY A 338 -24.56 7.20 3.83
CA GLY A 338 -25.08 6.42 4.94
C GLY A 338 -26.33 7.04 5.57
N GLN A 339 -26.38 8.37 5.73
CA GLN A 339 -27.57 9.07 6.24
C GLN A 339 -28.75 9.03 5.27
N ALA A 340 -28.51 8.96 3.98
CA ALA A 340 -29.56 8.81 2.97
C ALA A 340 -30.09 7.36 2.85
N HIS A 341 -29.32 6.37 3.34
CA HIS A 341 -29.59 4.93 3.24
C HIS A 341 -29.54 4.24 4.60
N LEU A 342 -30.26 4.79 5.58
CA LEU A 342 -30.30 4.25 6.94
C LEU A 342 -31.02 2.90 6.98
N PHE A 343 -30.42 1.94 7.66
CA PHE A 343 -31.08 0.73 8.12
C PHE A 343 -31.88 1.04 9.39
N HIS A 344 -33.21 0.88 9.35
CA HIS A 344 -34.04 1.00 10.53
C HIS A 344 -34.09 -0.35 11.24
N ASP A 345 -33.46 -0.41 12.40
CA ASP A 345 -33.47 -1.62 13.22
C ASP A 345 -34.73 -1.68 14.11
N SER A 346 -35.52 -2.70 13.88
CA SER A 346 -36.76 -2.93 14.68
C SER A 346 -36.48 -3.53 16.06
N PHE A 347 -35.27 -4.02 16.33
CA PHE A 347 -34.91 -4.61 17.62
C PHE A 347 -34.77 -3.55 18.71
N ASP A 348 -34.04 -2.47 18.42
CA ASP A 348 -33.78 -1.38 19.37
C ASP A 348 -34.41 -0.04 18.95
N ASN A 349 -35.12 -0.02 17.80
CA ASN A 349 -35.76 1.15 17.22
C ASN A 349 -34.78 2.31 16.87
N ASN A 350 -33.51 1.97 16.56
CA ASN A 350 -32.49 2.88 16.10
C ASN A 350 -32.30 2.81 14.57
N ASN A 351 -31.55 3.78 14.04
CA ASN A 351 -31.17 3.79 12.65
C ASN A 351 -29.64 3.71 12.54
N TYR A 352 -29.15 2.87 11.65
CA TYR A 352 -27.75 2.56 11.46
C TYR A 352 -27.30 2.83 10.04
N ILE A 353 -26.01 3.19 9.85
CA ILE A 353 -25.38 3.37 8.55
C ILE A 353 -24.58 2.11 8.17
N PHE A 354 -24.55 1.77 6.87
CA PHE A 354 -23.72 0.67 6.36
C PHE A 354 -22.26 1.08 6.15
N THR A 355 -21.99 2.38 6.09
CA THR A 355 -20.69 2.96 5.68
C THR A 355 -19.77 3.27 6.85
N ALA A 356 -20.03 2.75 8.06
CA ALA A 356 -19.22 3.04 9.25
C ALA A 356 -17.73 2.76 9.05
N GLY A 357 -17.39 1.68 8.32
CA GLY A 357 -16.00 1.31 8.01
C GLY A 357 -15.22 2.36 7.21
N TYR A 358 -15.89 3.24 6.46
CA TYR A 358 -15.28 4.31 5.67
C TYR A 358 -15.23 5.66 6.38
N THR A 359 -15.76 5.76 7.58
CA THR A 359 -15.75 7.01 8.36
C THR A 359 -14.45 7.15 9.16
N LEU A 360 -14.33 8.28 9.90
CA LEU A 360 -13.20 8.50 10.82
C LEU A 360 -13.09 7.46 11.95
N ASP A 361 -14.15 6.69 12.21
CA ASP A 361 -14.13 5.58 13.19
C ASP A 361 -13.64 4.25 12.56
N GLY A 362 -13.47 4.21 11.23
CA GLY A 362 -12.92 3.09 10.46
C GLY A 362 -11.63 3.47 9.74
N MET A 363 -11.60 3.33 8.42
CA MET A 363 -10.43 3.64 7.57
C MET A 363 -9.90 5.05 7.77
N GLY A 364 -10.78 6.03 7.99
CA GLY A 364 -10.32 7.39 8.26
C GLY A 364 -9.41 7.53 9.49
N SER A 365 -9.52 6.65 10.51
CA SER A 365 -8.58 6.61 11.63
C SER A 365 -7.20 6.13 11.19
N LEU A 366 -7.13 5.05 10.41
CA LEU A 366 -5.87 4.53 9.86
C LEU A 366 -5.16 5.55 8.97
N LEU A 367 -5.89 6.13 8.02
CA LEU A 367 -5.37 7.16 7.13
C LEU A 367 -4.85 8.39 7.89
N ASN A 368 -5.52 8.80 8.99
CA ASN A 368 -5.02 9.87 9.86
C ASN A 368 -3.75 9.48 10.62
N GLU A 369 -3.60 8.23 11.03
CA GLU A 369 -2.37 7.72 11.65
C GLU A 369 -1.21 7.71 10.64
N GLU A 370 -1.46 7.24 9.42
CA GLU A 370 -0.49 7.27 8.32
C GLU A 370 -0.10 8.71 7.94
N LEU A 371 -1.08 9.61 7.81
CA LEU A 371 -0.85 11.03 7.59
C LEU A 371 -0.03 11.66 8.71
N GLY A 372 -0.30 11.28 9.96
CA GLY A 372 0.46 11.74 11.14
C GLY A 372 1.89 11.22 11.18
N ALA A 373 2.16 10.06 10.60
CA ALA A 373 3.49 9.46 10.46
C ALA A 373 4.25 9.95 9.21
N ALA A 374 3.53 10.51 8.22
CA ALA A 374 4.10 10.99 6.97
C ALA A 374 5.11 12.12 7.21
N SER A 375 6.26 12.04 6.55
CA SER A 375 7.37 12.98 6.71
C SER A 375 8.03 13.40 5.40
N SER A 376 7.72 12.71 4.31
CA SER A 376 8.22 12.98 2.97
C SER A 376 7.09 13.21 1.97
N LEU A 377 7.42 13.80 0.82
CA LEU A 377 6.46 13.97 -0.28
C LEU A 377 5.85 12.61 -0.70
N GLY A 378 6.67 11.55 -0.72
CA GLY A 378 6.22 10.21 -1.06
C GLY A 378 5.25 9.62 -0.03
N ASP A 379 5.46 9.89 1.27
CA ASP A 379 4.55 9.42 2.31
C ASP A 379 3.16 10.06 2.16
N TYR A 380 3.10 11.39 1.95
CA TYR A 380 1.84 12.09 1.72
C TYR A 380 1.13 11.59 0.45
N GLN A 381 1.89 11.33 -0.61
CA GLN A 381 1.33 10.78 -1.85
C GLN A 381 0.75 9.38 -1.63
N ALA A 382 1.41 8.52 -0.87
CA ALA A 382 0.91 7.18 -0.55
C ALA A 382 -0.43 7.23 0.20
N VAL A 383 -0.58 8.16 1.15
CA VAL A 383 -1.86 8.39 1.85
C VAL A 383 -2.96 8.80 0.86
N ILE A 384 -2.68 9.75 -0.04
CA ILE A 384 -3.64 10.21 -1.07
C ILE A 384 -4.07 9.06 -1.99
N ASP A 385 -3.13 8.19 -2.37
CA ASP A 385 -3.40 7.05 -3.24
C ASP A 385 -4.31 6.03 -2.56
N GLU A 386 -4.06 5.71 -1.28
CA GLU A 386 -4.91 4.81 -0.49
C GLU A 386 -6.32 5.37 -0.30
N GLU A 387 -6.46 6.67 -0.01
CA GLU A 387 -7.75 7.34 0.10
C GLU A 387 -8.58 7.26 -1.18
N ASN A 388 -7.94 7.37 -2.35
CA ASN A 388 -8.63 7.23 -3.63
C ASN A 388 -9.12 5.80 -3.86
N ASN A 389 -8.36 4.79 -3.40
CA ASN A 389 -8.79 3.39 -3.39
C ASN A 389 -10.03 3.19 -2.50
N ASP A 390 -10.02 3.78 -1.31
CA ASP A 390 -11.16 3.68 -0.38
C ASP A 390 -12.41 4.40 -0.91
N LEU A 391 -12.25 5.54 -1.58
CA LEU A 391 -13.38 6.20 -2.28
C LEU A 391 -13.96 5.31 -3.39
N TYR A 392 -13.12 4.57 -4.11
CA TYR A 392 -13.58 3.61 -5.10
C TYR A 392 -14.33 2.44 -4.45
N ASN A 393 -13.79 1.86 -3.37
CA ASN A 393 -14.43 0.79 -2.61
C ASN A 393 -15.79 1.23 -2.02
N LEU A 394 -15.89 2.47 -1.54
CA LEU A 394 -17.16 3.05 -1.11
C LEU A 394 -18.19 3.09 -2.25
N GLN A 395 -17.79 3.46 -3.48
CA GLN A 395 -18.69 3.43 -4.64
C GLN A 395 -19.18 2.01 -4.96
N LEU A 396 -18.34 0.98 -4.76
CA LEU A 396 -18.77 -0.41 -4.91
C LEU A 396 -19.79 -0.80 -3.83
N LEU A 397 -19.61 -0.41 -2.58
CA LEU A 397 -20.60 -0.60 -1.51
C LEU A 397 -21.94 0.07 -1.87
N GLU A 398 -21.90 1.32 -2.36
CA GLU A 398 -23.10 2.07 -2.77
C GLU A 398 -23.85 1.37 -3.92
N ALA A 399 -23.12 0.77 -4.86
CA ALA A 399 -23.69 0.00 -5.95
C ALA A 399 -24.28 -1.34 -5.47
N ASP A 400 -23.57 -2.04 -4.59
CA ASP A 400 -23.98 -3.32 -4.00
C ASP A 400 -25.26 -3.19 -3.17
N TYR A 401 -25.46 -2.08 -2.47
CA TYR A 401 -26.69 -1.80 -1.70
C TYR A 401 -27.98 -1.91 -2.54
N ASN A 402 -27.91 -1.60 -3.83
CA ASN A 402 -29.01 -1.68 -4.76
C ASN A 402 -29.06 -3.00 -5.55
N ASP A 403 -28.05 -3.87 -5.40
CA ASP A 403 -28.01 -5.15 -6.09
C ASP A 403 -28.95 -6.15 -5.39
N THR A 404 -29.78 -6.81 -6.16
CA THR A 404 -30.72 -7.84 -5.71
C THR A 404 -30.28 -9.24 -6.10
N THR A 405 -29.09 -9.38 -6.62
CA THR A 405 -28.48 -10.67 -6.95
C THR A 405 -28.33 -11.48 -5.66
N PRO A 406 -28.73 -12.75 -5.60
CA PRO A 406 -28.53 -13.56 -4.40
C PRO A 406 -27.06 -13.64 -4.00
N TYR A 407 -26.77 -13.54 -2.69
CA TYR A 407 -25.42 -13.50 -2.11
C TYR A 407 -24.46 -14.59 -2.61
N ASN A 408 -25.00 -15.72 -3.07
CA ASN A 408 -24.27 -16.89 -3.54
C ASN A 408 -24.14 -16.95 -5.07
N GLN A 409 -24.36 -15.85 -5.74
CA GLN A 409 -24.13 -15.69 -7.17
C GLN A 409 -23.05 -14.65 -7.43
N VAL A 410 -22.61 -14.53 -8.68
CA VAL A 410 -21.62 -13.56 -9.09
C VAL A 410 -22.23 -12.16 -9.09
N HIS A 411 -21.62 -11.23 -8.37
CA HIS A 411 -22.02 -9.81 -8.32
C HIS A 411 -21.20 -8.99 -9.30
N ALA A 412 -21.86 -8.00 -9.92
CA ALA A 412 -21.19 -7.09 -10.85
C ALA A 412 -20.12 -6.23 -10.13
N THR A 413 -20.38 -5.84 -8.90
CA THR A 413 -19.45 -5.10 -8.03
C THR A 413 -18.20 -5.90 -7.70
N ASP A 414 -18.32 -7.19 -7.41
CA ASP A 414 -17.17 -8.07 -7.19
C ASP A 414 -16.29 -8.14 -8.45
N LEU A 415 -16.90 -8.31 -9.63
CA LEU A 415 -16.12 -8.36 -10.87
C LEU A 415 -15.43 -7.03 -11.18
N GLN A 416 -16.08 -5.90 -10.88
CA GLN A 416 -15.48 -4.57 -11.02
C GLN A 416 -14.30 -4.40 -10.05
N LEU A 417 -14.43 -4.87 -8.81
CA LEU A 417 -13.34 -4.88 -7.83
C LEU A 417 -12.17 -5.74 -8.31
N LEU A 418 -12.46 -6.99 -8.73
CA LEU A 418 -11.42 -7.90 -9.22
C LEU A 418 -10.68 -7.34 -10.44
N ASP A 419 -11.38 -6.65 -11.35
CA ASP A 419 -10.79 -6.01 -12.53
C ASP A 419 -9.96 -4.79 -12.14
N HIS A 420 -10.52 -3.89 -11.31
CA HIS A 420 -9.86 -2.66 -10.87
C HIS A 420 -8.51 -2.94 -10.18
N TYR A 421 -8.48 -3.93 -9.27
CA TYR A 421 -7.28 -4.31 -8.54
C TYR A 421 -6.45 -5.40 -9.25
N ASN A 422 -6.79 -5.73 -10.50
CA ASN A 422 -6.12 -6.76 -11.29
C ASN A 422 -6.04 -8.14 -10.58
N LEU A 423 -7.13 -8.52 -9.91
CA LEU A 423 -7.25 -9.74 -9.11
C LEU A 423 -7.98 -10.88 -9.85
N THR A 424 -8.30 -10.72 -11.14
CA THR A 424 -9.05 -11.69 -11.95
C THR A 424 -8.34 -13.05 -12.11
N HIS A 425 -7.05 -13.13 -11.81
CA HIS A 425 -6.25 -14.37 -11.83
C HIS A 425 -5.76 -14.79 -10.44
N SER A 426 -6.39 -14.27 -9.38
CA SER A 426 -6.04 -14.53 -7.99
C SER A 426 -7.13 -15.32 -7.28
N GLN A 427 -6.80 -15.86 -6.11
CA GLN A 427 -7.81 -16.30 -5.16
C GLN A 427 -8.16 -15.11 -4.25
N VAL A 428 -9.46 -14.76 -4.21
CA VAL A 428 -9.94 -13.60 -3.46
C VAL A 428 -11.13 -13.96 -2.60
N LEU A 429 -11.09 -13.57 -1.32
CA LEU A 429 -12.25 -13.51 -0.45
C LEU A 429 -12.86 -12.12 -0.57
N VAL A 430 -13.98 -12.00 -1.24
CA VAL A 430 -14.71 -10.73 -1.35
C VAL A 430 -15.80 -10.68 -0.28
N VAL A 431 -15.75 -9.65 0.56
CA VAL A 431 -16.67 -9.45 1.67
C VAL A 431 -17.52 -8.20 1.43
N SER A 432 -18.82 -8.40 1.29
CA SER A 432 -19.79 -7.31 1.23
C SER A 432 -20.26 -6.93 2.64
N LEU A 433 -20.04 -5.67 3.02
CA LEU A 433 -20.51 -5.10 4.28
C LEU A 433 -22.02 -4.87 4.28
N VAL A 434 -22.65 -4.74 3.12
CA VAL A 434 -24.09 -4.58 2.98
C VAL A 434 -24.82 -5.91 3.11
N GLU A 435 -24.41 -6.89 2.33
CA GLU A 435 -25.07 -8.20 2.28
C GLU A 435 -24.69 -9.11 3.44
N GLN A 436 -23.61 -8.77 4.18
CA GLN A 436 -23.02 -9.64 5.19
C GLN A 436 -22.71 -11.02 4.61
N ALA A 437 -21.99 -10.99 3.49
CA ALA A 437 -21.63 -12.17 2.72
C ALA A 437 -20.14 -12.18 2.38
N LEU A 438 -19.54 -13.36 2.42
CA LEU A 438 -18.19 -13.63 1.95
C LEU A 438 -18.28 -14.53 0.72
N ARG A 439 -17.76 -14.07 -0.39
CA ARG A 439 -17.68 -14.79 -1.68
C ARG A 439 -16.23 -15.14 -1.98
N VAL A 440 -15.98 -16.39 -2.35
CA VAL A 440 -14.65 -16.89 -2.68
C VAL A 440 -14.53 -16.98 -4.19
N TYR A 441 -13.63 -16.21 -4.74
CA TYR A 441 -13.29 -16.23 -6.15
C TYR A 441 -11.95 -16.95 -6.37
N GLN A 442 -11.88 -17.74 -7.44
CA GLN A 442 -10.66 -18.36 -7.93
C GLN A 442 -10.56 -18.09 -9.43
N ASP A 443 -9.52 -17.40 -9.87
CA ASP A 443 -9.32 -17.03 -11.27
C ASP A 443 -10.57 -16.36 -11.89
N GLY A 444 -11.18 -15.42 -11.16
CA GLY A 444 -12.37 -14.68 -11.56
C GLY A 444 -13.69 -15.47 -11.49
N ASN A 445 -13.66 -16.74 -11.07
CA ASN A 445 -14.87 -17.57 -10.97
C ASN A 445 -15.29 -17.72 -9.51
N LEU A 446 -16.57 -17.53 -9.21
CA LEU A 446 -17.13 -17.77 -7.89
C LEU A 446 -17.11 -19.28 -7.58
N VAL A 447 -16.44 -19.69 -6.50
CA VAL A 447 -16.31 -21.10 -6.11
C VAL A 447 -17.06 -21.44 -4.83
N ALA A 448 -17.29 -20.47 -3.96
CA ALA A 448 -18.09 -20.63 -2.74
C ALA A 448 -18.64 -19.28 -2.27
N ALA A 449 -19.72 -19.30 -1.48
CA ALA A 449 -20.26 -18.12 -0.84
C ALA A 449 -20.88 -18.49 0.51
N PHE A 450 -20.72 -17.62 1.50
CA PHE A 450 -21.15 -17.85 2.88
C PHE A 450 -21.73 -16.55 3.45
N HIS A 451 -22.74 -16.69 4.32
CA HIS A 451 -23.12 -15.58 5.17
C HIS A 451 -22.12 -15.38 6.29
N VAL A 452 -21.85 -14.13 6.61
CA VAL A 452 -20.93 -13.71 7.67
C VAL A 452 -21.60 -12.70 8.61
N THR A 453 -20.91 -12.34 9.68
CA THR A 453 -21.23 -11.15 10.49
C THR A 453 -19.96 -10.31 10.62
N THR A 454 -20.01 -9.09 10.12
CA THR A 454 -18.89 -8.14 10.19
C THR A 454 -18.94 -7.28 11.46
N GLY A 455 -18.05 -6.30 11.56
CA GLY A 455 -17.96 -5.41 12.71
C GLY A 455 -19.22 -4.58 12.94
N ARG A 456 -19.51 -4.32 14.22
CA ARG A 456 -20.55 -3.37 14.64
C ARG A 456 -20.16 -1.94 14.26
N VAL A 457 -21.12 -1.02 14.33
CA VAL A 457 -20.90 0.38 13.89
C VAL A 457 -19.76 1.05 14.66
N GLU A 458 -19.59 0.76 15.96
CA GLU A 458 -18.55 1.34 16.81
C GLU A 458 -17.16 0.72 16.59
N LEU A 459 -17.11 -0.48 16.04
CA LEU A 459 -15.90 -1.25 15.74
C LEU A 459 -16.07 -1.92 14.36
N PRO A 460 -16.10 -1.14 13.28
CA PRO A 460 -16.38 -1.66 11.94
C PRO A 460 -15.26 -2.54 11.41
N SER A 461 -15.62 -3.49 10.55
CA SER A 461 -14.60 -4.15 9.71
C SER A 461 -13.99 -3.14 8.75
N LEU A 462 -12.68 -3.25 8.53
CA LEU A 462 -11.94 -2.33 7.66
C LEU A 462 -12.18 -2.67 6.19
N PRO A 463 -12.76 -1.75 5.40
CA PRO A 463 -12.74 -1.87 3.95
C PRO A 463 -11.31 -1.83 3.41
N GLY A 464 -11.11 -2.31 2.21
CA GLY A 464 -9.79 -2.29 1.57
C GLY A 464 -9.40 -3.61 0.94
N ILE A 465 -8.18 -3.66 0.42
CA ILE A 465 -7.57 -4.83 -0.20
C ILE A 465 -6.41 -5.30 0.67
N TRP A 466 -6.57 -6.46 1.27
CA TRP A 466 -5.69 -6.96 2.32
C TRP A 466 -5.02 -8.27 1.92
N SER A 467 -3.81 -8.47 2.40
CA SER A 467 -3.10 -9.75 2.29
C SER A 467 -3.29 -10.56 3.58
N VAL A 468 -3.21 -11.88 3.48
CA VAL A 468 -3.16 -12.75 4.66
C VAL A 468 -1.88 -12.45 5.45
N VAL A 469 -2.05 -11.92 6.67
CA VAL A 469 -0.94 -11.59 7.60
C VAL A 469 -0.56 -12.81 8.42
N ASN A 470 -1.56 -13.57 8.89
CA ASN A 470 -1.34 -14.73 9.74
C ASN A 470 -2.44 -15.78 9.56
N ARG A 471 -2.15 -17.03 9.93
CA ARG A 471 -3.11 -18.15 9.89
C ARG A 471 -2.90 -19.02 11.12
N GLN A 472 -3.96 -19.22 11.89
CA GLN A 472 -3.92 -19.96 13.15
C GLN A 472 -5.09 -20.96 13.24
N ALA A 473 -4.80 -22.20 13.61
CA ALA A 473 -5.82 -23.25 13.83
C ALA A 473 -5.26 -24.33 14.78
N PRO A 474 -5.70 -24.40 16.05
CA PRO A 474 -6.52 -23.42 16.77
C PRO A 474 -5.71 -22.28 17.40
N THR A 475 -6.43 -21.28 17.93
CA THR A 475 -5.85 -20.17 18.70
C THR A 475 -6.78 -19.72 19.83
N ILE A 476 -6.32 -18.76 20.65
CA ILE A 476 -7.15 -18.14 21.70
C ILE A 476 -7.07 -16.62 21.53
N PHE A 477 -8.20 -16.00 21.20
CA PHE A 477 -8.31 -14.54 21.18
C PHE A 477 -8.43 -13.99 22.59
N LYS A 478 -7.82 -12.85 22.83
CA LYS A 478 -7.86 -12.11 24.11
C LYS A 478 -8.16 -10.66 23.81
N SER A 479 -9.02 -10.07 24.62
CA SER A 479 -9.27 -8.65 24.54
C SER A 479 -8.06 -7.87 25.07
N ASP A 480 -7.69 -6.82 24.39
CA ASP A 480 -6.71 -5.82 24.85
C ASP A 480 -7.39 -4.76 25.75
N ASP A 481 -8.71 -4.69 25.72
CA ASP A 481 -9.51 -3.83 26.58
C ASP A 481 -9.48 -4.29 28.04
N PRO A 482 -9.56 -3.34 29.00
CA PRO A 482 -9.71 -3.68 30.41
C PRO A 482 -11.11 -4.29 30.69
N PRO A 483 -11.27 -5.13 31.73
CA PRO A 483 -12.50 -5.87 32.00
C PRO A 483 -13.77 -5.04 32.24
N ASP A 484 -13.65 -3.75 32.49
CA ASP A 484 -14.73 -2.77 32.65
C ASP A 484 -15.10 -2.04 31.35
N SER A 485 -14.37 -2.29 30.26
CA SER A 485 -14.73 -1.77 28.93
C SER A 485 -15.98 -2.47 28.38
N PRO A 486 -16.87 -1.74 27.69
CA PRO A 486 -18.01 -2.35 26.99
C PRO A 486 -17.59 -3.26 25.83
N PHE A 487 -16.33 -3.18 25.41
CA PHE A 487 -15.74 -3.96 24.33
C PHE A 487 -14.88 -5.12 24.82
N TRP A 488 -14.76 -5.30 26.15
CA TRP A 488 -14.02 -6.42 26.70
C TRP A 488 -14.73 -7.76 26.43
N TYR A 489 -13.94 -8.78 26.13
CA TYR A 489 -14.41 -10.17 26.06
C TYR A 489 -13.39 -11.11 26.73
N PRO A 490 -13.87 -12.28 27.29
CA PRO A 490 -12.99 -13.25 27.93
C PRO A 490 -12.08 -13.95 26.91
N PRO A 491 -10.98 -14.60 27.33
CA PRO A 491 -10.19 -15.45 26.46
C PRO A 491 -11.07 -16.46 25.71
N THR A 492 -11.14 -16.32 24.38
CA THR A 492 -12.08 -17.02 23.53
C THR A 492 -11.34 -17.98 22.59
N PRO A 493 -11.57 -19.30 22.67
CA PRO A 493 -10.97 -20.25 21.75
C PRO A 493 -11.58 -20.12 20.36
N ILE A 494 -10.71 -20.10 19.35
CA ILE A 494 -11.03 -20.02 17.93
C ILE A 494 -10.37 -21.21 17.23
N ASN A 495 -11.12 -21.93 16.42
CA ASN A 495 -10.61 -23.11 15.73
C ASN A 495 -9.90 -22.77 14.43
N TYR A 496 -10.35 -21.74 13.71
CA TYR A 496 -9.83 -21.31 12.41
C TYR A 496 -9.81 -19.79 12.32
N ALA A 497 -8.62 -19.21 12.18
CA ALA A 497 -8.44 -17.76 12.11
C ALA A 497 -7.46 -17.40 10.98
N ILE A 498 -7.86 -16.46 10.13
CA ILE A 498 -7.05 -15.85 9.06
C ILE A 498 -6.98 -14.36 9.35
N GLU A 499 -5.81 -13.87 9.75
CA GLU A 499 -5.55 -12.46 10.01
C GLU A 499 -5.30 -11.74 8.68
N TYR A 500 -5.99 -10.64 8.45
CA TYR A 500 -5.83 -9.85 7.25
C TYR A 500 -5.31 -8.42 7.51
N HIS A 501 -5.27 -8.00 8.77
CA HIS A 501 -4.69 -6.71 9.15
C HIS A 501 -4.07 -6.79 10.56
N ASP A 502 -2.91 -6.18 10.77
CA ASP A 502 -2.11 -6.22 12.01
C ASP A 502 -2.86 -5.68 13.26
N GLY A 503 -3.91 -4.91 13.08
CA GLY A 503 -4.78 -4.42 14.15
C GLY A 503 -5.70 -5.48 14.78
N GLY A 504 -5.50 -6.77 14.50
CA GLY A 504 -6.32 -7.85 15.06
C GLY A 504 -7.60 -8.12 14.28
N TYR A 505 -7.62 -7.85 12.98
CA TYR A 505 -8.75 -8.12 12.10
C TYR A 505 -8.62 -9.49 11.44
N TYR A 506 -9.61 -10.36 11.69
CA TYR A 506 -9.59 -11.75 11.26
C TYR A 506 -10.87 -12.14 10.51
N VAL A 507 -10.73 -13.12 9.61
CA VAL A 507 -11.83 -14.01 9.19
C VAL A 507 -11.72 -15.25 10.05
N HIS A 508 -12.77 -15.57 10.87
CA HIS A 508 -12.69 -16.66 11.84
C HIS A 508 -14.04 -17.27 12.21
N ASP A 509 -14.03 -18.46 12.81
CA ASP A 509 -15.23 -19.09 13.37
C ASP A 509 -15.73 -18.37 14.62
N ALA A 510 -17.06 -18.32 14.75
CA ALA A 510 -17.75 -17.70 15.88
C ALA A 510 -18.81 -18.65 16.45
N TRP A 511 -18.36 -19.64 17.24
CA TRP A 511 -19.21 -20.69 17.85
C TRP A 511 -20.32 -20.16 18.77
N TRP A 512 -20.19 -18.91 19.24
CA TRP A 512 -21.21 -18.24 20.08
C TRP A 512 -22.36 -17.64 19.28
N ARG A 513 -22.33 -17.64 17.95
CA ARG A 513 -23.38 -17.13 17.06
C ARG A 513 -24.11 -18.26 16.35
N GLN A 514 -25.42 -18.03 16.10
CA GLN A 514 -26.20 -18.86 15.20
C GLN A 514 -26.72 -18.08 13.99
N ASN A 515 -26.81 -16.74 14.09
CA ASN A 515 -27.28 -15.88 13.03
C ASN A 515 -26.09 -15.25 12.28
N PHE A 516 -26.13 -15.36 10.97
CA PHE A 516 -25.20 -14.75 10.03
C PHE A 516 -25.97 -14.22 8.82
N GLY A 517 -25.46 -13.22 8.14
CA GLY A 517 -26.07 -12.64 6.95
C GLY A 517 -26.65 -11.25 7.20
N PRO A 518 -27.52 -10.75 6.33
CA PRO A 518 -27.96 -9.36 6.31
C PRO A 518 -28.44 -8.86 7.68
N SER A 519 -27.97 -7.67 8.05
CA SER A 519 -28.31 -6.94 9.29
C SER A 519 -27.71 -7.50 10.58
N THR A 520 -26.93 -8.60 10.56
CA THR A 520 -26.34 -9.17 11.78
C THR A 520 -25.20 -8.34 12.38
N GLN A 521 -24.70 -7.36 11.65
CA GLN A 521 -23.78 -6.34 12.16
C GLN A 521 -24.47 -5.31 13.07
N PHE A 522 -25.81 -5.27 13.11
CA PHE A 522 -26.61 -4.40 13.96
C PHE A 522 -27.22 -5.21 15.14
N PRO A 523 -27.73 -4.54 16.20
CA PRO A 523 -28.35 -5.23 17.32
C PRO A 523 -29.51 -6.14 16.89
N HIS A 524 -29.53 -7.37 17.38
CA HIS A 524 -30.58 -8.35 17.03
C HIS A 524 -30.69 -9.48 18.05
N TYR A 525 -31.81 -10.26 18.00
CA TYR A 525 -31.89 -11.51 18.71
C TYR A 525 -31.18 -12.63 17.94
N ASP A 526 -30.18 -13.23 18.55
CA ASP A 526 -29.61 -14.48 18.06
C ASP A 526 -30.17 -15.66 18.85
N THR A 527 -31.26 -16.24 18.35
CA THR A 527 -31.93 -17.35 19.01
C THR A 527 -31.04 -18.60 18.97
N GLY A 528 -30.46 -18.95 20.11
CA GLY A 528 -29.54 -20.09 20.26
C GLY A 528 -28.07 -19.70 20.31
N GLY A 529 -27.73 -18.45 20.07
CA GLY A 529 -26.40 -17.87 20.32
C GLY A 529 -26.24 -17.47 21.79
N ASP A 530 -25.03 -16.97 22.11
CA ASP A 530 -24.73 -16.39 23.43
C ASP A 530 -25.39 -15.00 23.54
N GLU A 531 -26.25 -14.81 24.53
CA GLU A 531 -27.02 -13.56 24.70
C GLU A 531 -26.11 -12.32 24.88
N THR A 532 -24.86 -12.49 25.34
CA THR A 532 -23.93 -11.39 25.60
C THR A 532 -23.15 -10.97 24.33
N TYR A 533 -22.78 -11.95 23.51
CA TYR A 533 -21.82 -11.71 22.42
C TYR A 533 -22.41 -11.88 21.02
N ALA A 534 -23.55 -12.58 20.86
CA ALA A 534 -24.12 -12.85 19.55
C ALA A 534 -25.10 -11.78 19.05
N GLY A 535 -25.65 -10.97 19.95
CA GLY A 535 -26.74 -10.02 19.65
C GLY A 535 -26.33 -8.72 18.97
N ASN A 536 -25.11 -8.62 18.43
CA ASN A 536 -24.62 -7.46 17.68
C ASN A 536 -23.46 -7.88 16.77
N GLY A 537 -22.96 -6.98 15.93
CA GLY A 537 -21.78 -7.19 15.12
C GLY A 537 -20.51 -7.55 15.92
N SER A 538 -19.46 -7.95 15.25
CA SER A 538 -18.17 -8.29 15.84
C SER A 538 -17.40 -7.04 16.32
N HIS A 539 -16.16 -7.23 16.79
CA HIS A 539 -15.22 -6.16 17.12
C HIS A 539 -14.32 -5.79 15.91
N GLY A 540 -14.86 -5.90 14.68
CA GLY A 540 -14.14 -5.62 13.44
C GLY A 540 -13.78 -6.88 12.64
N CYS A 541 -13.79 -8.06 13.26
CA CYS A 541 -13.55 -9.33 12.56
C CYS A 541 -14.72 -9.72 11.65
N ILE A 542 -14.47 -10.61 10.71
CA ILE A 542 -15.47 -11.26 9.85
C ILE A 542 -15.77 -12.62 10.46
N ASN A 543 -16.91 -12.73 11.15
CA ASN A 543 -17.34 -13.94 11.84
C ASN A 543 -18.07 -14.91 10.89
N MET A 544 -17.79 -16.20 10.99
CA MET A 544 -18.37 -17.27 10.19
C MET A 544 -18.86 -18.43 11.06
N GLN A 545 -19.73 -19.28 10.52
CA GLN A 545 -20.00 -20.59 11.11
C GLN A 545 -18.72 -21.44 11.08
N GLU A 546 -18.52 -22.30 12.08
CA GLU A 546 -17.28 -23.05 12.25
C GLU A 546 -16.94 -23.95 11.07
N ASP A 547 -17.92 -24.68 10.52
CA ASP A 547 -17.73 -25.54 9.35
C ASP A 547 -17.38 -24.75 8.09
N GLN A 548 -17.94 -23.55 7.94
CA GLN A 548 -17.65 -22.64 6.84
C GLN A 548 -16.27 -22.00 7.01
N ALA A 549 -15.92 -21.56 8.22
CA ALA A 549 -14.57 -21.07 8.53
C ALA A 549 -13.52 -22.14 8.31
N ALA A 550 -13.80 -23.39 8.70
CA ALA A 550 -12.95 -24.54 8.40
C ALA A 550 -12.77 -24.73 6.89
N TRP A 551 -13.86 -24.61 6.12
CA TRP A 551 -13.79 -24.71 4.67
C TRP A 551 -12.92 -23.59 4.08
N VAL A 552 -13.17 -22.33 4.45
CA VAL A 552 -12.37 -21.19 3.97
C VAL A 552 -10.90 -21.37 4.35
N TYR A 553 -10.61 -21.72 5.61
CA TYR A 553 -9.25 -21.93 6.08
C TYR A 553 -8.51 -23.02 5.27
N ASN A 554 -9.18 -24.13 4.94
CA ASN A 554 -8.55 -25.26 4.24
C ASN A 554 -8.47 -25.07 2.71
N HIS A 555 -9.26 -24.17 2.12
CA HIS A 555 -9.29 -23.91 0.67
C HIS A 555 -8.62 -22.59 0.28
N THR A 556 -8.06 -21.87 1.22
CA THR A 556 -7.31 -20.63 1.02
C THR A 556 -5.88 -20.82 1.52
N ASP A 557 -5.01 -19.97 1.08
CA ASP A 557 -3.59 -20.00 1.50
C ASP A 557 -3.07 -18.58 1.78
N TRP A 558 -1.77 -18.45 1.90
CA TRP A 558 -1.11 -17.17 2.11
C TRP A 558 -1.18 -16.24 0.88
N ASN A 559 -1.58 -16.78 -0.28
CA ASN A 559 -1.74 -16.04 -1.52
C ASN A 559 -3.18 -15.53 -1.72
N THR A 560 -4.04 -15.82 -0.81
CA THR A 560 -5.41 -15.35 -0.86
C THR A 560 -5.44 -13.86 -0.52
N VAL A 561 -6.11 -13.08 -1.34
CA VAL A 561 -6.42 -11.67 -1.07
C VAL A 561 -7.76 -11.59 -0.35
N ILE A 562 -7.87 -10.70 0.62
CA ILE A 562 -9.13 -10.39 1.29
C ILE A 562 -9.53 -8.98 0.88
N ALA A 563 -10.64 -8.88 0.15
CA ALA A 563 -11.23 -7.62 -0.29
C ALA A 563 -12.50 -7.37 0.51
N VAL A 564 -12.59 -6.21 1.15
CA VAL A 564 -13.75 -5.81 1.95
C VAL A 564 -14.30 -4.49 1.40
N TYR A 565 -15.60 -4.44 1.05
CA TYR A 565 -16.25 -3.22 0.57
C TYR A 565 -17.70 -3.09 1.02
#